data_301a98bd56d3ae920f9ee0db10b99202
#
_entry.id   301a98bd56d3ae920f9ee0db10b99202
#
_cell.length_a   1.000
_cell.length_b   1.000
_cell.length_c   1.000
_cell.angle_alpha   90.00
_cell.angle_beta   90.00
_cell.angle_gamma   90.00
#
_symmetry.space_group_name_H-M   'P 1'
#
loop_
_entity.id
_entity.type
_entity.pdbx_description
1 polymer ?
#
loop_
_entity_poly.entity_id
_entity_poly.type
_entity_poly.pdbx_seq_one_letter_code
_entity_poly.pdbx_strand_id
1 'polypeptide(L)'
;MILNSRHSFYTSDKWRKFKEQVLFDRVRDDGIVYCEHCGQPILKQFDPRTNNNKNSMIFHHKIELTEENYNDFNISLNPDLIQIVHFKCHNEIHSRFTGGKPKKKVYIVAGAVCSGKSTFVKENSNVGDIILDMDLIWQALSLQPLHVKPKALNPIIFAVRDTIIDQIFMRSGTWQNAWILTTQSLSEVNKLADKLNAEIVNIDTPKEICLERLNNEPNGRDLNLYTQLIEEFFADRKFTE
;
A
#
# COMPACT_ATOMS: atom_id res chain seq x y z
N MET A 1 -4.42 -14.82 36.49
CA MET A 1 -4.67 -15.63 35.27
C MET A 1 -3.48 -15.37 34.38
N ILE A 2 -2.68 -16.39 34.12
CA ILE A 2 -1.51 -16.30 33.22
C ILE A 2 -2.07 -16.31 31.79
N LEU A 3 -1.69 -15.31 31.00
CA LEU A 3 -2.07 -15.23 29.59
C LEU A 3 -1.21 -16.22 28.80
N ASN A 4 -1.81 -16.98 27.89
CA ASN A 4 -1.12 -18.09 27.24
C ASN A 4 -0.39 -17.69 25.95
N SER A 5 -0.53 -16.43 25.49
CA SER A 5 0.15 -15.89 24.32
C SER A 5 0.00 -14.35 24.26
N ARG A 6 0.85 -13.71 23.47
CA ARG A 6 0.75 -12.28 23.14
C ARG A 6 -0.63 -11.93 22.55
N HIS A 7 -1.22 -12.81 21.75
CA HIS A 7 -2.57 -12.60 21.21
C HIS A 7 -3.62 -12.53 22.33
N SER A 8 -3.54 -13.43 23.33
CA SER A 8 -4.48 -13.43 24.47
C SER A 8 -4.31 -12.20 25.37
N PHE A 9 -3.10 -11.60 25.42
CA PHE A 9 -2.88 -10.33 26.10
C PHE A 9 -3.71 -9.19 25.45
N TYR A 10 -3.62 -9.02 24.13
CA TYR A 10 -4.34 -7.94 23.43
C TYR A 10 -5.87 -8.08 23.43
N THR A 11 -6.38 -9.28 23.68
CA THR A 11 -7.82 -9.55 23.81
C THR A 11 -8.31 -9.56 25.27
N SER A 12 -7.40 -9.38 26.23
CA SER A 12 -7.70 -9.45 27.66
C SER A 12 -8.47 -8.22 28.20
N ASP A 13 -9.26 -8.44 29.26
CA ASP A 13 -9.91 -7.34 30.00
C ASP A 13 -8.89 -6.39 30.65
N LYS A 14 -7.71 -6.90 31.04
CA LYS A 14 -6.63 -6.06 31.58
C LYS A 14 -6.16 -5.04 30.56
N TRP A 15 -5.89 -5.50 29.34
CA TRP A 15 -5.48 -4.60 28.24
C TRP A 15 -6.59 -3.60 27.89
N ARG A 16 -7.86 -4.03 27.86
CA ARG A 16 -8.98 -3.15 27.59
C ARG A 16 -9.08 -2.03 28.62
N LYS A 17 -9.11 -2.37 29.92
CA LYS A 17 -9.17 -1.38 31.01
C LYS A 17 -7.97 -0.44 31.03
N PHE A 18 -6.79 -0.97 30.77
CA PHE A 18 -5.58 -0.17 30.66
C PHE A 18 -5.66 0.86 29.52
N LYS A 19 -6.15 0.47 28.34
CA LYS A 19 -6.37 1.42 27.23
C LYS A 19 -7.38 2.52 27.58
N GLU A 20 -8.46 2.17 28.29
CA GLU A 20 -9.46 3.13 28.75
C GLU A 20 -8.83 4.16 29.70
N GLN A 21 -7.98 3.72 30.62
CA GLN A 21 -7.26 4.61 31.52
C GLN A 21 -6.28 5.52 30.77
N VAL A 22 -5.41 4.95 29.93
CA VAL A 22 -4.45 5.72 29.14
C VAL A 22 -5.16 6.73 28.25
N LEU A 23 -6.32 6.36 27.68
CA LEU A 23 -7.12 7.26 26.86
C LEU A 23 -7.63 8.45 27.70
N PHE A 24 -8.19 8.17 28.87
CA PHE A 24 -8.70 9.18 29.80
C PHE A 24 -7.59 10.20 30.19
N ASP A 25 -6.39 9.71 30.48
CA ASP A 25 -5.25 10.54 30.88
C ASP A 25 -4.66 11.38 29.74
N ARG A 26 -4.97 11.06 28.46
CA ARG A 26 -4.45 11.75 27.26
C ARG A 26 -5.47 12.64 26.55
N VAL A 27 -6.75 12.62 26.97
CA VAL A 27 -7.74 13.58 26.46
C VAL A 27 -7.38 14.97 26.97
N ARG A 28 -7.30 15.95 26.07
CA ARG A 28 -7.06 17.35 26.42
C ARG A 28 -8.37 18.05 26.83
N ASP A 29 -8.26 19.28 27.30
CA ASP A 29 -9.39 20.11 27.75
C ASP A 29 -10.45 20.33 26.67
N ASP A 30 -10.08 20.24 25.40
CA ASP A 30 -10.96 20.31 24.23
C ASP A 30 -11.71 18.99 23.94
N GLY A 31 -11.51 17.95 24.75
CA GLY A 31 -12.12 16.62 24.57
C GLY A 31 -11.50 15.79 23.45
N ILE A 32 -10.36 16.22 22.87
CA ILE A 32 -9.71 15.57 21.73
C ILE A 32 -8.42 14.87 22.18
N VAL A 33 -8.15 13.71 21.61
CA VAL A 33 -6.86 13.03 21.71
C VAL A 33 -5.99 13.38 20.52
N TYR A 34 -4.76 13.75 20.79
CA TYR A 34 -3.79 14.12 19.77
C TYR A 34 -2.77 12.99 19.56
N CYS A 35 -2.36 12.80 18.32
CA CYS A 35 -1.33 11.83 17.97
C CYS A 35 0.02 12.25 18.56
N GLU A 36 0.60 11.40 19.41
CA GLU A 36 1.88 11.69 20.08
C GLU A 36 3.10 11.64 19.14
N HIS A 37 2.89 11.25 17.86
CA HIS A 37 3.92 11.25 16.84
C HIS A 37 3.91 12.51 15.97
N CYS A 38 2.76 12.90 15.42
CA CYS A 38 2.65 14.03 14.49
C CYS A 38 1.96 15.27 15.07
N GLY A 39 1.47 15.21 16.31
CA GLY A 39 0.79 16.31 16.99
C GLY A 39 -0.60 16.66 16.47
N GLN A 40 -1.13 15.97 15.46
CA GLN A 40 -2.44 16.26 14.88
C GLN A 40 -3.57 15.55 15.65
N PRO A 41 -4.80 16.10 15.66
CA PRO A 41 -5.94 15.48 16.34
C PRO A 41 -6.31 14.14 15.73
N ILE A 42 -6.63 13.16 16.56
CA ILE A 42 -7.11 11.84 16.13
C ILE A 42 -8.64 11.88 16.07
N LEU A 43 -9.15 12.20 14.89
CA LEU A 43 -10.59 12.26 14.64
C LEU A 43 -11.09 10.87 14.23
N LYS A 44 -12.18 10.41 14.85
CA LYS A 44 -12.88 9.20 14.43
C LYS A 44 -13.64 9.50 13.14
N GLN A 45 -13.10 9.13 11.99
CA GLN A 45 -13.84 9.13 10.73
C GLN A 45 -14.38 7.72 10.48
N PHE A 46 -15.71 7.61 10.44
CA PHE A 46 -16.40 6.40 10.01
C PHE A 46 -16.42 6.36 8.48
N ASP A 47 -15.84 5.31 7.88
CA ASP A 47 -16.01 5.05 6.45
C ASP A 47 -17.15 4.02 6.26
N PRO A 48 -18.33 4.44 5.78
CA PRO A 48 -19.48 3.56 5.64
C PRO A 48 -19.28 2.44 4.60
N ARG A 49 -18.28 2.57 3.72
CA ARG A 49 -18.01 1.57 2.67
C ARG A 49 -17.25 0.37 3.19
N THR A 50 -16.42 0.55 4.20
CA THR A 50 -15.52 -0.52 4.70
C THR A 50 -15.89 -0.99 6.09
N ASN A 51 -16.84 -0.32 6.75
CA ASN A 51 -17.16 -0.52 8.18
C ASN A 51 -15.92 -0.45 9.10
N ASN A 52 -14.81 0.12 8.59
CA ASN A 52 -13.55 0.28 9.29
C ASN A 52 -13.31 1.76 9.60
N ASN A 53 -12.89 2.06 10.82
CA ASN A 53 -12.39 3.37 11.19
C ASN A 53 -11.00 3.58 10.56
N LYS A 54 -10.90 4.18 9.37
CA LYS A 54 -9.62 4.43 8.67
C LYS A 54 -8.63 5.28 9.47
N ASN A 55 -9.08 6.03 10.45
CA ASN A 55 -8.24 6.77 11.39
C ASN A 55 -8.34 6.15 12.79
N SER A 56 -8.25 4.84 12.88
CA SER A 56 -8.28 4.18 14.17
C SER A 56 -7.08 4.61 15.00
N MET A 57 -7.37 5.00 16.21
CA MET A 57 -6.42 5.26 17.26
C MET A 57 -5.66 3.98 17.59
N ILE A 58 -4.34 4.02 17.52
CA ILE A 58 -3.47 2.90 17.85
C ILE A 58 -2.75 3.19 19.17
N PHE A 59 -2.82 2.23 20.07
CA PHE A 59 -2.02 2.22 21.30
C PHE A 59 -0.71 1.48 20.98
N HIS A 60 0.32 2.24 20.69
CA HIS A 60 1.63 1.73 20.28
C HIS A 60 2.53 1.52 21.51
N HIS A 61 3.07 0.32 21.67
CA HIS A 61 4.11 0.05 22.65
C HIS A 61 5.47 0.55 22.14
N LYS A 62 6.13 1.43 22.87
CA LYS A 62 7.49 1.90 22.57
C LYS A 62 8.51 0.77 22.63
N ILE A 63 8.28 -0.22 23.49
CA ILE A 63 9.02 -1.48 23.56
C ILE A 63 8.14 -2.56 22.90
N GLU A 64 8.62 -3.20 21.87
CA GLU A 64 7.87 -4.26 21.19
C GLU A 64 7.57 -5.42 22.15
N LEU A 65 6.29 -5.82 22.22
CA LEU A 65 5.90 -6.98 23.01
C LEU A 65 6.24 -8.27 22.25
N THR A 66 7.01 -9.11 22.89
CA THR A 66 7.40 -10.46 22.43
C THR A 66 6.69 -11.52 23.27
N GLU A 67 6.85 -12.80 22.90
CA GLU A 67 6.35 -13.93 23.72
C GLU A 67 7.05 -14.04 25.08
N GLU A 68 8.19 -13.34 25.26
CA GLU A 68 8.99 -13.36 26.50
C GLU A 68 8.57 -12.24 27.47
N ASN A 69 8.11 -11.06 26.94
CA ASN A 69 7.89 -9.87 27.77
C ASN A 69 6.42 -9.42 27.87
N TYR A 70 5.46 -10.00 27.14
CA TYR A 70 4.06 -9.54 27.17
C TYR A 70 3.41 -9.73 28.57
N ASN A 71 3.91 -10.63 29.41
CA ASN A 71 3.47 -10.85 30.77
C ASN A 71 4.19 -9.96 31.81
N ASP A 72 5.22 -9.22 31.41
CA ASP A 72 5.83 -8.21 32.25
C ASP A 72 4.98 -6.93 32.21
N PHE A 73 4.18 -6.74 33.26
CA PHE A 73 3.26 -5.59 33.32
C PHE A 73 3.97 -4.25 33.50
N ASN A 74 5.26 -4.24 33.92
CA ASN A 74 6.07 -3.02 33.92
C ASN A 74 6.40 -2.57 32.48
N ILE A 75 6.28 -3.46 31.51
CA ILE A 75 6.46 -3.17 30.08
C ILE A 75 5.09 -3.06 29.40
N SER A 76 4.25 -4.09 29.52
CA SER A 76 3.06 -4.25 28.71
C SER A 76 1.87 -3.38 29.16
N LEU A 77 1.82 -2.98 30.46
CA LEU A 77 0.79 -2.11 31.03
C LEU A 77 1.40 -0.85 31.65
N ASN A 78 2.51 -0.37 31.14
CA ASN A 78 3.14 0.87 31.59
C ASN A 78 2.69 2.03 30.69
N PRO A 79 1.98 3.05 31.22
CA PRO A 79 1.47 4.17 30.43
C PRO A 79 2.60 5.00 29.78
N ASP A 80 3.79 5.09 30.41
CA ASP A 80 4.94 5.80 29.87
C ASP A 80 5.54 5.13 28.65
N LEU A 81 5.29 3.83 28.50
CA LEU A 81 5.73 3.01 27.36
C LEU A 81 4.67 2.88 26.26
N ILE A 82 3.53 3.57 26.40
CA ILE A 82 2.47 3.61 25.37
C ILE A 82 2.43 4.97 24.72
N GLN A 83 2.26 4.98 23.41
CA GLN A 83 1.90 6.17 22.63
C GLN A 83 0.56 5.97 21.94
N ILE A 84 -0.28 7.01 21.96
CA ILE A 84 -1.51 7.04 21.17
C ILE A 84 -1.20 7.72 19.85
N VAL A 85 -1.33 6.99 18.76
CA VAL A 85 -0.93 7.47 17.43
C VAL A 85 -1.96 7.13 16.35
N HIS A 86 -1.93 7.87 15.23
CA HIS A 86 -2.66 7.46 14.03
C HIS A 86 -2.11 6.14 13.49
N PHE A 87 -2.93 5.38 12.79
CA PHE A 87 -2.50 4.17 12.10
C PHE A 87 -1.31 4.42 11.14
N LYS A 88 -1.35 5.54 10.40
CA LYS A 88 -0.24 5.94 9.51
C LYS A 88 1.05 6.20 10.32
N CYS A 89 0.95 6.96 11.38
CA CYS A 89 2.11 7.26 12.24
C CYS A 89 2.67 6.01 12.93
N HIS A 90 1.80 5.08 13.34
CA HIS A 90 2.22 3.79 13.87
C HIS A 90 3.09 3.01 12.87
N ASN A 91 2.69 2.97 11.61
CA ASN A 91 3.50 2.31 10.57
C ASN A 91 4.83 3.03 10.33
N GLU A 92 4.85 4.37 10.41
CA GLU A 92 6.09 5.15 10.33
C GLU A 92 7.03 4.88 11.51
N ILE A 93 6.50 4.77 12.74
CA ILE A 93 7.27 4.42 13.93
C ILE A 93 7.90 3.04 13.78
N HIS A 94 7.13 2.04 13.39
CA HIS A 94 7.65 0.68 13.21
C HIS A 94 8.74 0.58 12.14
N SER A 95 8.69 1.41 11.11
CA SER A 95 9.76 1.48 10.12
C SER A 95 11.05 2.13 10.64
N ARG A 96 10.95 2.98 11.69
CA ARG A 96 12.10 3.62 12.35
C ARG A 96 12.73 2.74 13.43
N PHE A 97 11.94 1.97 14.16
CA PHE A 97 12.40 1.19 15.32
C PHE A 97 12.75 -0.27 14.99
N THR A 98 12.35 -0.78 13.84
CA THR A 98 12.77 -2.11 13.40
C THR A 98 14.21 -2.09 12.87
N GLY A 99 15.14 -1.71 13.73
CA GLY A 99 16.56 -1.57 13.45
C GLY A 99 17.07 -2.37 12.27
N GLY A 100 17.24 -1.69 11.11
CA GLY A 100 17.84 -2.28 9.95
C GLY A 100 16.95 -3.07 9.00
N LYS A 101 15.64 -3.18 9.22
CA LYS A 101 14.75 -3.66 8.14
C LYS A 101 14.68 -2.60 7.04
N PRO A 102 14.98 -2.96 5.80
CA PRO A 102 14.94 -2.01 4.69
C PRO A 102 13.57 -1.34 4.63
N LYS A 103 13.57 0.00 4.50
CA LYS A 103 12.34 0.78 4.37
C LYS A 103 11.58 0.27 3.17
N LYS A 104 10.34 -0.17 3.35
CA LYS A 104 9.49 -0.63 2.25
C LYS A 104 9.34 0.47 1.22
N LYS A 105 9.83 0.23 0.02
CA LYS A 105 9.75 1.15 -1.09
C LYS A 105 8.61 0.80 -2.03
N VAL A 106 8.02 1.82 -2.62
CA VAL A 106 6.99 1.65 -3.66
C VAL A 106 7.46 2.38 -4.90
N TYR A 107 7.40 1.69 -6.01
CA TYR A 107 7.74 2.20 -7.34
C TYR A 107 6.52 2.16 -8.23
N ILE A 108 6.22 3.26 -8.90
CA ILE A 108 5.23 3.31 -9.97
C ILE A 108 5.98 3.37 -11.28
N VAL A 109 5.91 2.28 -12.03
CA VAL A 109 6.58 2.15 -13.32
C VAL A 109 5.60 2.56 -14.41
N ALA A 110 5.75 3.77 -14.90
CA ALA A 110 4.89 4.40 -15.89
C ALA A 110 5.52 4.38 -17.29
N GLY A 111 4.70 4.23 -18.32
CA GLY A 111 5.16 4.22 -19.69
C GLY A 111 4.09 3.71 -20.65
N ALA A 112 4.28 3.91 -21.96
CA ALA A 112 3.36 3.43 -22.99
C ALA A 112 3.19 1.91 -22.99
N VAL A 113 2.18 1.42 -23.66
CA VAL A 113 2.07 0.00 -23.98
C VAL A 113 3.31 -0.41 -24.79
N CYS A 114 3.83 -1.62 -24.59
CA CYS A 114 5.04 -2.15 -25.21
C CYS A 114 6.33 -1.35 -24.93
N SER A 115 6.33 -0.42 -23.95
CA SER A 115 7.55 0.33 -23.60
C SER A 115 8.63 -0.50 -22.89
N GLY A 116 8.29 -1.69 -22.37
CA GLY A 116 9.24 -2.56 -21.65
C GLY A 116 9.09 -2.50 -20.11
N LYS A 117 8.01 -1.94 -19.57
CA LYS A 117 7.75 -1.88 -18.10
C LYS A 117 7.92 -3.22 -17.40
N SER A 118 7.28 -4.27 -17.93
CA SER A 118 7.32 -5.61 -17.30
C SER A 118 8.73 -6.21 -17.36
N THR A 119 9.50 -5.94 -18.40
CA THR A 119 10.91 -6.34 -18.50
C THR A 119 11.73 -5.62 -17.44
N PHE A 120 11.59 -4.29 -17.35
CA PHE A 120 12.28 -3.49 -16.35
C PHE A 120 11.98 -3.99 -14.92
N VAL A 121 10.70 -4.23 -14.58
CA VAL A 121 10.33 -4.73 -13.26
C VAL A 121 10.91 -6.12 -13.01
N LYS A 122 10.88 -7.01 -13.99
CA LYS A 122 11.45 -8.36 -13.89
C LYS A 122 12.96 -8.35 -13.60
N GLU A 123 13.69 -7.40 -14.17
CA GLU A 123 15.15 -7.26 -13.97
C GLU A 123 15.52 -6.59 -12.65
N ASN A 124 14.62 -5.78 -12.07
CA ASN A 124 14.89 -4.97 -10.87
C ASN A 124 14.17 -5.47 -9.61
N SER A 125 13.20 -6.39 -9.73
CA SER A 125 12.48 -6.95 -8.59
C SER A 125 13.22 -8.15 -7.98
N ASN A 126 12.97 -8.37 -6.69
CA ASN A 126 13.51 -9.49 -5.94
C ASN A 126 12.40 -10.48 -5.57
N VAL A 127 12.80 -11.69 -5.20
CA VAL A 127 11.86 -12.68 -4.64
C VAL A 127 11.23 -12.11 -3.36
N GLY A 128 9.89 -12.07 -3.34
CA GLY A 128 9.12 -11.53 -2.21
C GLY A 128 8.70 -10.07 -2.37
N ASP A 129 9.09 -9.39 -3.45
CA ASP A 129 8.52 -8.10 -3.81
C ASP A 129 7.07 -8.23 -4.31
N ILE A 130 6.26 -7.20 -4.12
CA ILE A 130 4.92 -7.13 -4.70
C ILE A 130 5.02 -6.59 -6.13
N ILE A 131 4.42 -7.29 -7.08
CA ILE A 131 4.27 -6.81 -8.46
C ILE A 131 2.78 -6.66 -8.75
N LEU A 132 2.34 -5.43 -8.96
CA LEU A 132 0.97 -5.10 -9.36
C LEU A 132 0.96 -4.77 -10.86
N ASP A 133 0.70 -5.79 -11.65
CA ASP A 133 0.45 -5.71 -13.09
C ASP A 133 -0.99 -6.15 -13.36
N MET A 134 -1.77 -5.27 -13.99
CA MET A 134 -3.18 -5.55 -14.27
C MET A 134 -3.35 -6.74 -15.21
N ASP A 135 -2.45 -6.93 -16.16
CA ASP A 135 -2.52 -8.04 -17.11
C ASP A 135 -2.33 -9.39 -16.39
N LEU A 136 -1.47 -9.45 -15.38
CA LEU A 136 -1.29 -10.64 -14.55
C LEU A 136 -2.51 -10.93 -13.66
N ILE A 137 -3.18 -9.91 -13.12
CA ILE A 137 -4.42 -10.11 -12.35
C ILE A 137 -5.52 -10.68 -13.27
N TRP A 138 -5.66 -10.12 -14.48
CA TRP A 138 -6.59 -10.64 -15.46
C TRP A 138 -6.31 -12.11 -15.78
N GLN A 139 -5.06 -12.45 -16.06
CA GLN A 139 -4.66 -13.82 -16.36
C GLN A 139 -4.93 -14.77 -15.19
N ALA A 140 -4.58 -14.36 -13.97
CA ALA A 140 -4.75 -15.20 -12.78
C ALA A 140 -6.22 -15.53 -12.49
N LEU A 141 -7.16 -14.62 -12.75
CA LEU A 141 -8.56 -14.80 -12.44
C LEU A 141 -9.39 -15.35 -13.61
N SER A 142 -8.93 -15.20 -14.83
CA SER A 142 -9.68 -15.66 -16.01
C SER A 142 -9.11 -16.92 -16.66
N LEU A 143 -7.84 -17.26 -16.37
CA LEU A 143 -7.06 -18.29 -17.07
C LEU A 143 -6.97 -18.06 -18.59
N GLN A 144 -7.29 -16.87 -19.06
CA GLN A 144 -7.14 -16.49 -20.46
C GLN A 144 -5.68 -16.15 -20.77
N PRO A 145 -5.28 -16.19 -22.05
CA PRO A 145 -3.98 -15.68 -22.46
C PRO A 145 -3.76 -14.23 -21.97
N LEU A 146 -2.49 -13.88 -21.75
CA LEU A 146 -2.09 -12.53 -21.36
C LEU A 146 -2.71 -11.50 -22.34
N HIS A 147 -3.19 -10.38 -21.80
CA HIS A 147 -3.87 -9.28 -22.52
C HIS A 147 -5.31 -9.57 -23.01
N VAL A 148 -5.85 -10.77 -22.83
CA VAL A 148 -7.28 -11.04 -23.04
C VAL A 148 -8.07 -10.66 -21.78
N LYS A 149 -8.96 -9.68 -21.89
CA LYS A 149 -9.65 -9.03 -20.75
C LYS A 149 -11.18 -9.17 -20.86
N PRO A 150 -11.78 -10.28 -20.38
CA PRO A 150 -13.24 -10.46 -20.39
C PRO A 150 -13.94 -9.37 -19.57
N LYS A 151 -14.70 -8.48 -20.22
CA LYS A 151 -15.34 -7.30 -19.56
C LYS A 151 -16.23 -7.66 -18.37
N ALA A 152 -16.81 -8.86 -18.36
CA ALA A 152 -17.64 -9.35 -17.26
C ALA A 152 -16.91 -9.41 -15.90
N LEU A 153 -15.57 -9.54 -15.91
CA LEU A 153 -14.76 -9.60 -14.70
C LEU A 153 -14.27 -8.23 -14.20
N ASN A 154 -14.50 -7.14 -14.95
CA ASN A 154 -14.03 -5.81 -14.56
C ASN A 154 -14.27 -5.45 -13.09
N PRO A 155 -15.48 -5.61 -12.52
CA PRO A 155 -15.74 -5.21 -11.14
C PRO A 155 -14.84 -5.95 -10.14
N ILE A 156 -14.63 -7.25 -10.37
CA ILE A 156 -13.80 -8.09 -9.49
C ILE A 156 -12.32 -7.73 -9.63
N ILE A 157 -11.84 -7.55 -10.86
CA ILE A 157 -10.45 -7.21 -11.16
C ILE A 157 -10.06 -5.88 -10.50
N PHE A 158 -10.91 -4.85 -10.65
CA PHE A 158 -10.65 -3.55 -10.03
C PHE A 158 -10.73 -3.61 -8.50
N ALA A 159 -11.63 -4.40 -7.92
CA ALA A 159 -11.68 -4.60 -6.48
C ALA A 159 -10.41 -5.29 -5.95
N VAL A 160 -9.87 -6.28 -6.65
CA VAL A 160 -8.59 -6.94 -6.31
C VAL A 160 -7.45 -5.95 -6.38
N ARG A 161 -7.35 -5.17 -7.47
CA ARG A 161 -6.34 -4.10 -7.61
C ARG A 161 -6.40 -3.13 -6.42
N ASP A 162 -7.57 -2.62 -6.11
CA ASP A 162 -7.75 -1.62 -5.05
C ASP A 162 -7.40 -2.20 -3.67
N THR A 163 -7.73 -3.48 -3.45
CA THR A 163 -7.31 -4.20 -2.24
C THR A 163 -5.79 -4.29 -2.14
N ILE A 164 -5.09 -4.63 -3.23
CA ILE A 164 -3.62 -4.68 -3.24
C ILE A 164 -3.03 -3.30 -2.98
N ILE A 165 -3.56 -2.25 -3.62
CA ILE A 165 -3.13 -0.86 -3.40
C ILE A 165 -3.31 -0.45 -1.94
N ASP A 166 -4.43 -0.82 -1.31
CA ASP A 166 -4.67 -0.52 0.10
C ASP A 166 -3.68 -1.29 1.02
N GLN A 167 -3.35 -2.55 0.72
CA GLN A 167 -2.32 -3.29 1.46
C GLN A 167 -0.92 -2.68 1.29
N ILE A 168 -0.59 -2.18 0.09
CA ILE A 168 0.66 -1.45 -0.16
C ILE A 168 0.66 -0.12 0.61
N PHE A 169 -0.44 0.64 0.59
CA PHE A 169 -0.60 1.88 1.35
C PHE A 169 -0.40 1.66 2.86
N MET A 170 -0.98 0.61 3.39
CA MET A 170 -0.84 0.22 4.80
C MET A 170 0.53 -0.39 5.13
N ARG A 171 1.40 -0.61 4.15
CA ARG A 171 2.68 -1.31 4.33
C ARG A 171 2.51 -2.69 4.99
N SER A 172 1.40 -3.37 4.74
CA SER A 172 1.07 -4.69 5.30
C SER A 172 2.00 -5.78 4.75
N GLY A 173 2.30 -6.80 5.57
CA GLY A 173 3.16 -7.92 5.15
C GLY A 173 4.67 -7.68 5.31
N THR A 174 5.49 -8.58 4.76
CA THR A 174 6.96 -8.62 4.96
C THR A 174 7.76 -8.28 3.69
N TRP A 175 7.11 -7.83 2.61
CA TRP A 175 7.76 -7.42 1.36
C TRP A 175 8.70 -6.22 1.56
N GLN A 176 9.66 -6.04 0.67
CA GLN A 176 10.60 -4.92 0.68
C GLN A 176 10.24 -3.86 -0.35
N ASN A 177 9.96 -4.26 -1.59
CA ASN A 177 9.55 -3.34 -2.63
C ASN A 177 8.16 -3.72 -3.18
N ALA A 178 7.42 -2.72 -3.65
CA ALA A 178 6.20 -2.90 -4.41
C ALA A 178 6.32 -2.15 -5.74
N TRP A 179 6.06 -2.84 -6.83
CA TRP A 179 6.18 -2.36 -8.20
C TRP A 179 4.78 -2.28 -8.81
N ILE A 180 4.33 -1.10 -9.16
CA ILE A 180 3.00 -0.85 -9.76
C ILE A 180 3.21 -0.42 -11.21
N LEU A 181 2.79 -1.27 -12.15
CA LEU A 181 2.91 -0.98 -13.57
C LEU A 181 1.65 -0.23 -14.06
N THR A 182 1.85 0.86 -14.78
CA THR A 182 0.72 1.67 -15.27
C THR A 182 1.00 2.32 -16.62
N THR A 183 -0.10 2.57 -17.33
CA THR A 183 -0.13 3.36 -18.59
C THR A 183 -0.99 4.62 -18.41
N GLN A 184 -1.36 4.96 -17.18
CA GLN A 184 -2.20 6.12 -16.87
C GLN A 184 -1.51 7.45 -17.18
N SER A 185 -2.31 8.51 -17.24
CA SER A 185 -1.84 9.87 -17.41
C SER A 185 -0.88 10.30 -16.29
N LEU A 186 -0.01 11.26 -16.56
CA LEU A 186 0.94 11.78 -15.58
C LEU A 186 0.25 12.31 -14.31
N SER A 187 -0.92 12.93 -14.46
CA SER A 187 -1.73 13.43 -13.34
C SER A 187 -2.19 12.31 -12.41
N GLU A 188 -2.65 11.19 -12.96
CA GLU A 188 -3.09 10.04 -12.16
C GLU A 188 -1.91 9.32 -11.50
N VAL A 189 -0.80 9.20 -12.21
CA VAL A 189 0.46 8.65 -11.69
C VAL A 189 0.94 9.47 -10.49
N ASN A 190 0.98 10.80 -10.60
CA ASN A 190 1.39 11.68 -9.51
C ASN A 190 0.45 11.55 -8.29
N LYS A 191 -0.86 11.56 -8.49
CA LYS A 191 -1.83 11.36 -7.38
C LYS A 191 -1.63 10.03 -6.67
N LEU A 192 -1.35 8.97 -7.42
CA LEU A 192 -1.08 7.66 -6.84
C LEU A 192 0.27 7.64 -6.11
N ALA A 193 1.29 8.29 -6.66
CA ALA A 193 2.61 8.42 -6.06
C ALA A 193 2.55 9.17 -4.72
N ASP A 194 1.84 10.29 -4.68
CA ASP A 194 1.63 11.05 -3.45
C ASP A 194 0.87 10.21 -2.40
N LYS A 195 -0.22 9.53 -2.81
CA LYS A 195 -0.98 8.64 -1.93
C LYS A 195 -0.10 7.57 -1.31
N LEU A 196 0.77 6.95 -2.10
CA LEU A 196 1.57 5.80 -1.69
C LEU A 196 2.97 6.19 -1.18
N ASN A 197 3.34 7.46 -1.22
CA ASN A 197 4.73 7.92 -1.03
C ASN A 197 5.69 7.06 -1.87
N ALA A 198 5.42 7.02 -3.17
CA ALA A 198 6.10 6.17 -4.15
C ALA A 198 7.08 6.97 -5.01
N GLU A 199 8.14 6.29 -5.46
CA GLU A 199 9.05 6.80 -6.49
C GLU A 199 8.46 6.49 -7.87
N ILE A 200 8.48 7.46 -8.78
CA ILE A 200 8.02 7.26 -10.16
C ILE A 200 9.22 6.90 -11.04
N VAL A 201 9.09 5.81 -11.77
CA VAL A 201 10.05 5.36 -12.78
C VAL A 201 9.37 5.47 -14.13
N ASN A 202 9.82 6.41 -14.96
CA ASN A 202 9.32 6.56 -16.31
C ASN A 202 10.14 5.68 -17.28
N ILE A 203 9.45 4.90 -18.09
CA ILE A 203 10.05 4.12 -19.17
C ILE A 203 9.81 4.87 -20.47
N ASP A 204 10.79 5.66 -20.87
CA ASP A 204 10.72 6.57 -22.02
C ASP A 204 11.19 5.86 -23.31
N THR A 205 10.43 4.86 -23.74
CA THR A 205 10.66 4.19 -25.02
C THR A 205 9.95 4.99 -26.12
N PRO A 206 10.63 5.32 -27.23
CA PRO A 206 10.04 6.05 -28.35
C PRO A 206 8.77 5.37 -28.90
N LYS A 207 7.83 6.18 -29.39
CA LYS A 207 6.54 5.73 -29.94
C LYS A 207 6.72 4.67 -31.01
N GLU A 208 7.67 4.90 -31.93
CA GLU A 208 7.98 4.04 -33.07
C GLU A 208 8.40 2.64 -32.60
N ILE A 209 9.23 2.57 -31.56
CA ILE A 209 9.69 1.31 -30.98
C ILE A 209 8.53 0.57 -30.28
N CYS A 210 7.63 1.31 -29.60
CA CYS A 210 6.44 0.70 -29.00
C CYS A 210 5.52 0.07 -30.06
N LEU A 211 5.30 0.77 -31.19
CA LEU A 211 4.50 0.29 -32.32
C LEU A 211 5.16 -0.89 -33.01
N GLU A 212 6.47 -0.85 -33.23
CA GLU A 212 7.23 -1.96 -33.81
C GLU A 212 7.11 -3.23 -32.94
N ARG A 213 7.29 -3.12 -31.62
CA ARG A 213 7.14 -4.24 -30.69
C ARG A 213 5.71 -4.79 -30.67
N LEU A 214 4.70 -3.92 -30.74
CA LEU A 214 3.29 -4.34 -30.80
C LEU A 214 3.03 -5.18 -32.08
N ASN A 215 3.57 -4.76 -33.21
CA ASN A 215 3.38 -5.45 -34.50
C ASN A 215 4.14 -6.79 -34.56
N ASN A 216 5.35 -6.83 -34.00
CA ASN A 216 6.18 -8.02 -34.01
C ASN A 216 5.71 -9.10 -33.05
N GLU A 217 5.19 -8.67 -31.87
CA GLU A 217 4.76 -9.55 -30.80
C GLU A 217 3.41 -9.11 -30.21
N PRO A 218 2.29 -9.32 -30.92
CA PRO A 218 0.99 -8.89 -30.45
C PRO A 218 0.55 -9.61 -29.15
N ASN A 219 0.97 -10.85 -28.95
CA ASN A 219 0.74 -11.63 -27.70
C ASN A 219 -0.72 -11.60 -27.21
N GLY A 220 -1.70 -11.70 -28.14
CA GLY A 220 -3.12 -11.66 -27.83
C GLY A 220 -3.73 -10.25 -27.69
N ARG A 221 -2.97 -9.18 -27.97
CA ARG A 221 -3.48 -7.81 -28.02
C ARG A 221 -4.27 -7.56 -29.32
N ASP A 222 -5.36 -6.81 -29.20
CA ASP A 222 -6.03 -6.23 -30.36
C ASP A 222 -5.15 -5.09 -30.92
N LEU A 223 -4.58 -5.31 -32.12
CA LEU A 223 -3.63 -4.36 -32.72
C LEU A 223 -4.22 -2.97 -32.88
N ASN A 224 -5.48 -2.85 -33.30
CA ASN A 224 -6.13 -1.55 -33.53
C ASN A 224 -6.28 -0.79 -32.20
N LEU A 225 -6.84 -1.46 -31.18
CA LEU A 225 -7.02 -0.88 -29.86
C LEU A 225 -5.68 -0.47 -29.23
N TYR A 226 -4.69 -1.33 -29.27
CA TYR A 226 -3.41 -1.05 -28.61
C TYR A 226 -2.56 -0.01 -29.39
N THR A 227 -2.70 0.09 -30.70
CA THR A 227 -2.13 1.19 -31.50
C THR A 227 -2.74 2.52 -31.05
N GLN A 228 -4.07 2.59 -30.93
CA GLN A 228 -4.75 3.78 -30.44
C GLN A 228 -4.27 4.18 -29.04
N LEU A 229 -4.17 3.24 -28.11
CA LEU A 229 -3.69 3.50 -26.75
C LEU A 229 -2.25 4.04 -26.70
N ILE A 230 -1.38 3.56 -27.61
CA ILE A 230 -0.02 4.10 -27.73
C ILE A 230 -0.08 5.55 -28.26
N GLU A 231 -0.90 5.80 -29.27
CA GLU A 231 -1.04 7.15 -29.83
C GLU A 231 -1.58 8.16 -28.84
N GLU A 232 -2.64 7.81 -28.10
CA GLU A 232 -3.20 8.62 -27.04
C GLU A 232 -2.16 8.93 -25.94
N PHE A 233 -1.42 7.94 -25.49
CA PHE A 233 -0.39 8.11 -24.46
C PHE A 233 0.67 9.16 -24.87
N PHE A 234 1.12 9.15 -26.12
CA PHE A 234 2.10 10.13 -26.60
C PHE A 234 1.48 11.48 -26.97
N ALA A 235 0.18 11.54 -27.28
CA ALA A 235 -0.52 12.80 -27.49
C ALA A 235 -0.67 13.57 -26.17
N ASP A 236 -1.08 12.92 -25.10
CA ASP A 236 -1.26 13.53 -23.75
C ASP A 236 0.05 14.12 -23.20
N ARG A 237 1.20 13.53 -23.53
CA ARG A 237 2.51 14.03 -23.06
C ARG A 237 3.01 15.27 -23.81
N LYS A 238 2.58 15.49 -25.05
CA LYS A 238 2.96 16.69 -25.82
C LYS A 238 2.39 17.99 -25.28
N PHE A 239 1.36 17.93 -24.43
CA PHE A 239 0.73 19.11 -23.82
C PHE A 239 1.29 19.47 -22.43
N THR A 240 2.32 18.73 -21.96
CA THR A 240 2.90 18.91 -20.62
C THR A 240 4.36 19.39 -20.64
N GLU A 241 4.94 19.64 -21.82
CA GLU A 241 6.19 20.37 -22.05
C GLU A 241 5.90 21.82 -22.43
#